data_4390575fd836a4c20dc60b00d8e19598
#
_entry.id   4390575fd836a4c20dc60b00d8e19598
#
_cell.length_a   1.000
_cell.length_b   1.000
_cell.length_c   1.000
_cell.angle_alpha   90.00
_cell.angle_beta   90.00
_cell.angle_gamma   90.00
#
_symmetry.space_group_name_H-M   'P 1'
#
loop_
_entity.id
_entity.type
_entity.pdbx_description
1 polymer ?
#
loop_
_entity_poly.entity_id
_entity_poly.type
_entity_poly.pdbx_seq_one_letter_code
_entity_poly.pdbx_strand_id
1 'polypeptide(L)'
;SIFGILIFWKSKNKNSLNSIIWLFLSALSFFIAAEEISWGERITGFSLDSLTEISIQGETNLHNLPFFHNLFLDPLLIIICIFFGWIGWKKWPHLTSIPSKKLSLYFLITALYIFYYEISWASTIDHIRNDLEIYEFLLSTGFFMHFFENLKSLKFK
;
A
#
# COMPACT_ATOMS: atom_id res chain seq x y z
N SER A 1 5.10 9.00 -0.18
CA SER A 1 4.21 9.95 -0.88
C SER A 1 4.96 11.10 -1.54
N ILE A 2 5.92 11.77 -0.90
CA ILE A 2 6.68 12.91 -1.48
C ILE A 2 7.33 12.54 -2.83
N PHE A 3 7.96 11.39 -2.94
CA PHE A 3 8.56 10.92 -4.18
C PHE A 3 7.55 10.79 -5.32
N GLY A 4 6.36 10.26 -5.04
CA GLY A 4 5.30 10.12 -6.02
C GLY A 4 4.79 11.47 -6.52
N ILE A 5 4.64 12.46 -5.64
CA ILE A 5 4.26 13.83 -6.02
C ILE A 5 5.32 14.44 -6.94
N LEU A 6 6.60 14.29 -6.62
CA LEU A 6 7.70 14.78 -7.46
C LEU A 6 7.70 14.13 -8.85
N ILE A 7 7.44 12.82 -8.92
CA ILE A 7 7.33 12.10 -10.18
C ILE A 7 6.10 12.57 -10.97
N PHE A 8 4.95 12.73 -10.31
CA PHE A 8 3.75 13.30 -10.93
C PHE A 8 4.03 14.65 -11.58
N TRP A 9 4.60 15.60 -10.85
CA TRP A 9 4.90 16.94 -11.37
C TRP A 9 5.79 16.88 -12.61
N LYS A 10 6.81 16.03 -12.61
CA LYS A 10 7.72 15.87 -13.75
C LYS A 10 7.13 15.10 -14.93
N SER A 11 6.14 14.24 -14.69
CA SER A 11 5.49 13.43 -15.74
C SER A 11 4.22 14.07 -16.33
N LYS A 12 3.67 15.11 -15.70
CA LYS A 12 2.36 15.71 -15.99
C LYS A 12 2.09 16.00 -17.47
N ASN A 13 3.12 16.39 -18.21
CA ASN A 13 2.97 16.80 -19.62
C ASN A 13 3.24 15.67 -20.64
N LYS A 14 3.60 14.46 -20.19
CA LYS A 14 4.04 13.38 -21.09
C LYS A 14 2.99 12.33 -21.36
N ASN A 15 2.25 11.93 -20.35
CA ASN A 15 1.19 10.92 -20.45
C ASN A 15 0.21 11.12 -19.29
N SER A 16 -1.02 11.51 -19.61
CA SER A 16 -2.04 11.84 -18.61
C SER A 16 -2.39 10.65 -17.72
N LEU A 17 -2.54 9.45 -18.30
CA LEU A 17 -2.84 8.23 -17.54
C LEU A 17 -1.73 7.90 -16.55
N ASN A 18 -0.48 7.91 -17.00
CA ASN A 18 0.67 7.65 -16.14
C ASN A 18 0.76 8.66 -14.97
N SER A 19 0.47 9.92 -15.26
CA SER A 19 0.48 10.97 -14.24
C SER A 19 -0.65 10.82 -13.22
N ILE A 20 -1.85 10.44 -13.66
CA ILE A 20 -2.98 10.17 -12.77
C ILE A 20 -2.66 9.00 -11.84
N ILE A 21 -2.08 7.92 -12.38
CA ILE A 21 -1.68 6.76 -11.55
C ILE A 21 -0.61 7.18 -10.52
N TRP A 22 0.38 8.01 -10.89
CA TRP A 22 1.36 8.52 -9.94
C TRP A 22 0.74 9.36 -8.82
N LEU A 23 -0.24 10.20 -9.16
CA LEU A 23 -0.97 10.99 -8.16
C LEU A 23 -1.76 10.06 -7.23
N PHE A 24 -2.46 9.08 -7.78
CA PHE A 24 -3.19 8.08 -6.99
C PHE A 24 -2.26 7.30 -6.05
N LEU A 25 -1.13 6.78 -6.55
CA LEU A 25 -0.15 6.05 -5.72
C LEU A 25 0.43 6.93 -4.61
N SER A 26 0.61 8.22 -4.88
CA SER A 26 1.11 9.18 -3.89
C SER A 26 0.09 9.43 -2.78
N ALA A 27 -1.18 9.61 -3.16
CA ALA A 27 -2.28 9.79 -2.22
C ALA A 27 -2.50 8.52 -1.38
N LEU A 28 -2.49 7.35 -2.03
CA LEU A 28 -2.60 6.06 -1.34
C LEU A 28 -1.46 5.84 -0.34
N SER A 29 -0.21 6.10 -0.74
CA SER A 29 0.94 5.97 0.16
C SER A 29 0.90 6.97 1.32
N PHE A 30 0.34 8.16 1.11
CA PHE A 30 0.12 9.12 2.19
C PHE A 30 -0.94 8.62 3.14
N PHE A 31 -2.07 8.14 2.61
CA PHE A 31 -3.17 7.61 3.39
C PHE A 31 -2.70 6.43 4.27
N ILE A 32 -2.02 5.43 3.69
CA ILE A 32 -1.48 4.30 4.44
C ILE A 32 -0.56 4.78 5.55
N ALA A 33 0.39 5.68 5.26
CA ALA A 33 1.29 6.20 6.29
C ALA A 33 0.57 6.97 7.40
N ALA A 34 -0.51 7.68 7.09
CA ALA A 34 -1.34 8.37 8.08
C ALA A 34 -2.11 7.38 8.97
N GLU A 35 -2.64 6.32 8.38
CA GLU A 35 -3.29 5.22 9.10
C GLU A 35 -2.33 4.53 10.09
N GLU A 36 -1.09 4.25 9.67
CA GLU A 36 -0.07 3.61 10.53
C GLU A 36 0.29 4.41 11.78
N ILE A 37 0.22 5.74 11.69
CA ILE A 37 0.44 6.62 12.86
C ILE A 37 -0.86 7.07 13.52
N SER A 38 -1.96 6.39 13.23
CA SER A 38 -3.30 6.72 13.72
C SER A 38 -3.62 8.22 13.56
N TRP A 39 -3.37 8.73 12.33
CA TRP A 39 -3.56 10.15 11.96
C TRP A 39 -2.84 11.13 12.90
N GLY A 40 -1.75 10.70 13.48
CA GLY A 40 -0.92 11.51 14.39
C GLY A 40 -1.25 11.33 15.87
N GLU A 41 -2.21 10.52 16.25
CA GLU A 41 -2.53 10.20 17.66
C GLU A 41 -1.31 9.69 18.41
N ARG A 42 -0.55 8.75 17.81
CA ARG A 42 0.68 8.20 18.39
C ARG A 42 1.78 9.24 18.63
N ILE A 43 1.70 10.40 17.97
CA ILE A 43 2.70 11.48 18.06
C ILE A 43 2.20 12.58 19.01
N THR A 44 0.92 12.94 18.90
CA THR A 44 0.34 14.11 19.58
C THR A 44 -0.43 13.75 20.84
N GLY A 45 -0.84 12.49 21.00
CA GLY A 45 -1.75 12.03 22.05
C GLY A 45 -3.20 12.49 21.86
N PHE A 46 -3.51 13.12 20.70
CA PHE A 46 -4.87 13.58 20.40
C PHE A 46 -5.63 12.47 19.67
N SER A 47 -6.71 11.97 20.29
CA SER A 47 -7.61 10.97 19.71
C SER A 47 -8.95 11.57 19.32
N LEU A 48 -9.63 10.90 18.38
CA LEU A 48 -11.03 11.18 18.05
C LEU A 48 -11.92 10.15 18.76
N ASP A 49 -12.51 10.54 19.90
CA ASP A 49 -13.30 9.64 20.75
C ASP A 49 -14.36 8.84 19.96
N SER A 50 -15.03 9.47 18.99
CA SER A 50 -16.03 8.83 18.15
C SER A 50 -15.48 7.68 17.27
N LEU A 51 -14.21 7.70 16.90
CA LEU A 51 -13.56 6.64 16.15
C LEU A 51 -12.95 5.59 17.09
N THR A 52 -12.34 6.01 18.18
CA THR A 52 -11.72 5.09 19.14
C THR A 52 -12.74 4.17 19.80
N GLU A 53 -13.97 4.65 20.06
CA GLU A 53 -15.06 3.84 20.64
C GLU A 53 -15.53 2.69 19.75
N ILE A 54 -15.48 2.85 18.42
CA ILE A 54 -15.94 1.83 17.45
C ILE A 54 -14.79 1.06 16.80
N SER A 55 -13.55 1.49 17.03
CA SER A 55 -12.34 0.83 16.51
C SER A 55 -12.05 -0.46 17.29
N ILE A 56 -11.67 -1.53 16.59
CA ILE A 56 -11.30 -2.83 17.20
C ILE A 56 -10.09 -2.69 18.14
N GLN A 57 -9.19 -1.77 17.83
CA GLN A 57 -7.96 -1.54 18.61
C GLN A 57 -8.04 -0.28 19.49
N GLY A 58 -9.15 0.46 19.47
CA GLY A 58 -9.30 1.70 20.23
C GLY A 58 -8.41 2.85 19.75
N GLU A 59 -8.01 2.84 18.48
CA GLU A 59 -7.16 3.87 17.86
C GLU A 59 -7.93 4.68 16.80
N THR A 60 -7.47 5.93 16.57
CA THR A 60 -8.03 6.81 15.54
C THR A 60 -7.53 6.43 14.15
N ASN A 61 -7.92 5.25 13.65
CA ASN A 61 -7.64 4.84 12.29
C ASN A 61 -8.85 4.13 11.65
N LEU A 62 -8.94 4.21 10.33
CA LEU A 62 -10.09 3.69 9.60
C LEU A 62 -9.97 2.18 9.33
N HIS A 63 -8.74 1.67 9.17
CA HIS A 63 -8.54 0.25 8.87
C HIS A 63 -8.93 -0.67 10.03
N ASN A 64 -8.94 -0.16 11.27
CA ASN A 64 -9.41 -0.89 12.45
C ASN A 64 -10.92 -0.80 12.71
N LEU A 65 -11.67 -0.13 11.83
CA LEU A 65 -13.12 -0.19 11.90
C LEU A 65 -13.61 -1.57 11.45
N PRO A 66 -14.60 -2.19 12.12
CA PRO A 66 -15.06 -3.56 11.85
C PRO A 66 -15.42 -3.82 10.37
N PHE A 67 -15.99 -2.83 9.69
CA PHE A 67 -16.36 -2.95 8.28
C PHE A 67 -15.12 -3.07 7.36
N PHE A 68 -14.09 -2.24 7.59
CA PHE A 68 -12.89 -2.26 6.76
C PHE A 68 -12.00 -3.46 7.09
N HIS A 69 -11.84 -3.77 8.36
CA HIS A 69 -11.00 -4.86 8.83
C HIS A 69 -11.51 -6.24 8.36
N ASN A 70 -12.80 -6.49 8.46
CA ASN A 70 -13.35 -7.83 8.22
C ASN A 70 -13.77 -8.11 6.77
N LEU A 71 -14.01 -7.10 5.93
CA LEU A 71 -14.68 -7.34 4.66
C LEU A 71 -13.96 -6.76 3.44
N PHE A 72 -13.13 -5.74 3.59
CA PHE A 72 -12.73 -4.93 2.43
C PHE A 72 -11.24 -4.88 2.16
N LEU A 73 -10.41 -4.83 3.19
CA LEU A 73 -8.97 -4.55 3.02
C LEU A 73 -8.21 -5.69 2.38
N ASP A 74 -8.37 -6.91 2.88
CA ASP A 74 -7.58 -8.05 2.42
C ASP A 74 -7.86 -8.45 0.98
N PRO A 75 -9.14 -8.58 0.53
CA PRO A 75 -9.43 -8.80 -0.88
C PRO A 75 -8.91 -7.69 -1.78
N LEU A 76 -9.02 -6.43 -1.36
CA LEU A 76 -8.52 -5.28 -2.11
C LEU A 76 -6.99 -5.33 -2.23
N LEU A 77 -6.28 -5.61 -1.14
CA LEU A 77 -4.82 -5.74 -1.14
C LEU A 77 -4.36 -6.91 -2.02
N ILE A 78 -5.02 -8.05 -1.99
CA ILE A 78 -4.74 -9.18 -2.88
C ILE A 78 -4.88 -8.76 -4.35
N ILE A 79 -5.97 -8.07 -4.71
CA ILE A 79 -6.20 -7.59 -6.08
C ILE A 79 -5.08 -6.61 -6.51
N ILE A 80 -4.73 -5.65 -5.66
CA ILE A 80 -3.66 -4.68 -5.92
C ILE A 80 -2.32 -5.41 -6.09
N CYS A 81 -2.02 -6.35 -5.22
CA CYS A 81 -0.78 -7.11 -5.26
C CYS A 81 -0.68 -8.01 -6.50
N ILE A 82 -1.75 -8.67 -6.92
CA ILE A 82 -1.80 -9.44 -8.17
C ILE A 82 -1.66 -8.50 -9.37
N PHE A 83 -2.32 -7.35 -9.33
CA PHE A 83 -2.21 -6.37 -10.40
C PHE A 83 -0.75 -5.90 -10.58
N PHE A 84 -0.10 -5.42 -9.54
CA PHE A 84 1.28 -4.94 -9.63
C PHE A 84 2.32 -6.07 -9.77
N GLY A 85 2.09 -7.21 -9.16
CA GLY A 85 3.02 -8.33 -9.21
C GLY A 85 2.96 -9.16 -10.50
N TRP A 86 1.82 -9.20 -11.19
CA TRP A 86 1.63 -10.10 -12.32
C TRP A 86 1.07 -9.44 -13.58
N ILE A 87 0.00 -8.65 -13.47
CA ILE A 87 -0.76 -8.17 -14.62
C ILE A 87 -0.13 -6.90 -15.19
N GLY A 88 0.17 -5.92 -14.34
CA GLY A 88 0.51 -4.55 -14.72
C GLY A 88 1.70 -4.48 -15.65
N TRP A 89 2.84 -5.04 -15.26
CA TRP A 89 4.06 -5.01 -16.06
C TRP A 89 3.96 -5.80 -17.38
N LYS A 90 3.02 -6.74 -17.49
CA LYS A 90 2.75 -7.46 -18.75
C LYS A 90 1.87 -6.65 -19.70
N LYS A 91 0.84 -6.01 -19.16
CA LYS A 91 -0.16 -5.29 -19.97
C LYS A 91 0.27 -3.86 -20.30
N TRP A 92 0.95 -3.19 -19.37
CA TRP A 92 1.34 -1.79 -19.49
C TRP A 92 2.83 -1.54 -19.18
N PRO A 93 3.76 -2.24 -19.87
CA PRO A 93 5.20 -2.10 -19.60
C PRO A 93 5.76 -0.70 -19.90
N HIS A 94 5.02 0.11 -20.67
CA HIS A 94 5.39 1.47 -21.04
C HIS A 94 5.01 2.52 -19.97
N LEU A 95 4.17 2.16 -18.99
CA LEU A 95 3.79 3.07 -17.92
C LEU A 95 4.80 2.97 -16.78
N THR A 96 5.47 4.08 -16.50
CA THR A 96 6.44 4.15 -15.39
C THR A 96 5.78 4.07 -14.02
N SER A 97 4.49 4.32 -13.93
CA SER A 97 3.68 4.17 -12.71
C SER A 97 3.37 2.71 -12.35
N ILE A 98 3.65 1.79 -13.26
CA ILE A 98 3.50 0.35 -13.00
C ILE A 98 4.87 -0.22 -12.60
N PRO A 99 4.96 -0.95 -11.47
CA PRO A 99 6.19 -1.60 -11.05
C PRO A 99 6.77 -2.53 -12.12
N SER A 100 8.08 -2.52 -12.27
CA SER A 100 8.77 -3.38 -13.21
C SER A 100 8.69 -4.86 -12.76
N LYS A 101 8.93 -5.79 -13.72
CA LYS A 101 8.99 -7.23 -13.42
C LYS A 101 9.97 -7.56 -12.27
N LYS A 102 11.02 -6.80 -12.10
CA LYS A 102 12.02 -7.00 -11.04
C LYS A 102 11.42 -6.89 -9.63
N LEU A 103 10.40 -6.06 -9.48
CA LEU A 103 9.71 -5.82 -8.21
C LEU A 103 8.50 -6.74 -7.99
N SER A 104 8.16 -7.60 -8.98
CA SER A 104 6.95 -8.42 -8.94
C SER A 104 6.86 -9.32 -7.69
N LEU A 105 7.98 -9.85 -7.22
CA LEU A 105 8.00 -10.74 -6.06
C LEU A 105 7.57 -10.06 -4.77
N TYR A 106 7.88 -8.78 -4.57
CA TYR A 106 7.40 -8.05 -3.38
C TYR A 106 5.88 -8.06 -3.28
N PHE A 107 5.20 -7.90 -4.42
CA PHE A 107 3.73 -7.89 -4.48
C PHE A 107 3.13 -9.29 -4.49
N LEU A 108 3.72 -10.24 -5.25
CA LEU A 108 3.18 -11.61 -5.35
C LEU A 108 3.30 -12.37 -4.03
N ILE A 109 4.43 -12.25 -3.32
CA ILE A 109 4.59 -12.90 -2.01
C ILE A 109 3.59 -12.29 -1.02
N THR A 110 3.39 -10.98 -1.04
CA THR A 110 2.36 -10.32 -0.23
C THR A 110 0.97 -10.88 -0.53
N ALA A 111 0.58 -10.98 -1.82
CA ALA A 111 -0.72 -11.54 -2.19
C ALA A 111 -0.89 -12.99 -1.72
N LEU A 112 0.13 -13.83 -1.89
CA LEU A 112 0.10 -15.22 -1.45
C LEU A 112 0.02 -15.35 0.07
N TYR A 113 0.70 -14.45 0.79
CA TYR A 113 0.69 -14.46 2.25
C TYR A 113 -0.70 -14.09 2.79
N ILE A 114 -1.30 -13.00 2.30
CA ILE A 114 -2.66 -12.60 2.70
C ILE A 114 -3.67 -13.70 2.34
N PHE A 115 -3.56 -14.25 1.13
CA PHE A 115 -4.44 -15.35 0.68
C PHE A 115 -4.31 -16.60 1.58
N TYR A 116 -3.08 -16.98 1.94
CA TYR A 116 -2.83 -18.09 2.85
C TYR A 116 -3.43 -17.82 4.24
N TYR A 117 -3.23 -16.61 4.76
CA TYR A 117 -3.74 -16.18 6.06
C TYR A 117 -5.27 -16.28 6.13
N GLU A 118 -5.95 -15.75 5.14
CA GLU A 118 -7.41 -15.77 5.05
C GLU A 118 -7.99 -17.17 4.90
N ILE A 119 -7.40 -18.03 4.05
CA ILE A 119 -7.94 -19.37 3.77
C ILE A 119 -7.57 -20.38 4.86
N SER A 120 -6.36 -20.30 5.41
CA SER A 120 -5.88 -21.31 6.37
C SER A 120 -6.45 -21.16 7.77
N TRP A 121 -7.32 -20.17 8.01
CA TRP A 121 -7.80 -19.82 9.35
C TRP A 121 -6.65 -19.49 10.33
N ALA A 122 -5.51 -19.13 9.78
CA ALA A 122 -4.33 -18.75 10.54
C ALA A 122 -4.60 -17.52 11.44
N SER A 123 -5.60 -16.72 11.07
CA SER A 123 -6.12 -15.60 11.87
C SER A 123 -6.63 -16.00 13.26
N THR A 124 -6.94 -17.28 13.48
CA THR A 124 -7.38 -17.80 14.80
C THR A 124 -6.22 -18.17 15.72
N ILE A 125 -4.99 -18.13 15.23
CA ILE A 125 -3.79 -18.52 15.96
C ILE A 125 -2.99 -17.26 16.33
N ASP A 126 -2.95 -16.91 17.61
CA ASP A 126 -2.30 -15.68 18.12
C ASP A 126 -0.85 -15.50 17.66
N HIS A 127 -0.11 -16.58 17.47
CA HIS A 127 1.28 -16.51 17.00
C HIS A 127 1.42 -16.02 15.56
N ILE A 128 0.42 -16.26 14.72
CA ILE A 128 0.46 -15.88 13.30
C ILE A 128 0.03 -14.42 13.11
N ARG A 129 -0.73 -13.88 14.06
CA ARG A 129 -1.15 -12.46 14.01
C ARG A 129 0.05 -11.49 14.00
N ASN A 130 1.14 -11.83 14.65
CA ASN A 130 2.37 -11.04 14.65
C ASN A 130 3.13 -11.10 13.32
N ASP A 131 2.84 -12.09 12.47
CA ASP A 131 3.49 -12.26 11.17
C ASP A 131 2.89 -11.36 10.07
N LEU A 132 1.76 -10.70 10.36
CA LEU A 132 1.12 -9.75 9.41
C LEU A 132 2.07 -8.59 9.06
N GLU A 133 2.93 -8.17 9.98
CA GLU A 133 3.94 -7.15 9.75
C GLU A 133 4.89 -7.49 8.58
N ILE A 134 5.08 -8.78 8.28
CA ILE A 134 5.94 -9.23 7.18
C ILE A 134 5.38 -8.82 5.83
N TYR A 135 4.08 -9.01 5.58
CA TYR A 135 3.50 -8.64 4.29
C TYR A 135 3.42 -7.11 4.13
N GLU A 136 3.17 -6.38 5.19
CA GLU A 136 3.19 -4.90 5.20
C GLU A 136 4.58 -4.38 4.88
N PHE A 137 5.61 -4.97 5.48
CA PHE A 137 7.00 -4.65 5.18
C PHE A 137 7.36 -4.95 3.71
N LEU A 138 6.96 -6.09 3.17
CA LEU A 138 7.19 -6.44 1.77
C LEU A 138 6.49 -5.47 0.81
N LEU A 139 5.23 -5.15 1.08
CA LEU A 139 4.42 -4.24 0.28
C LEU A 139 5.02 -2.83 0.29
N SER A 140 5.33 -2.31 1.46
CA SER A 140 5.93 -0.98 1.63
C SER A 140 7.31 -0.88 0.98
N THR A 141 8.13 -1.93 1.11
CA THR A 141 9.43 -2.02 0.45
C THR A 141 9.27 -2.07 -1.07
N GLY A 142 8.33 -2.84 -1.60
CA GLY A 142 8.03 -2.90 -3.04
C GLY A 142 7.66 -1.53 -3.60
N PHE A 143 6.78 -0.80 -2.94
CA PHE A 143 6.42 0.56 -3.33
C PHE A 143 7.58 1.55 -3.17
N PHE A 144 8.33 1.49 -2.07
CA PHE A 144 9.49 2.35 -1.88
C PHE A 144 10.53 2.18 -3.00
N MET A 145 10.87 0.95 -3.33
CA MET A 145 11.82 0.64 -4.41
C MET A 145 11.29 1.13 -5.76
N HIS A 146 10.00 0.96 -6.02
CA HIS A 146 9.36 1.47 -7.22
C HIS A 146 9.45 2.99 -7.36
N PHE A 147 9.13 3.74 -6.30
CA PHE A 147 9.27 5.19 -6.27
C PHE A 147 10.74 5.61 -6.46
N PHE A 148 11.66 4.93 -5.80
CA PHE A 148 13.08 5.25 -5.83
C PHE A 148 13.71 5.05 -7.22
N GLU A 149 13.40 3.92 -7.89
CA GLU A 149 13.86 3.65 -9.26
C GLU A 149 13.40 4.75 -10.22
N ASN A 150 12.13 5.14 -10.13
CA ASN A 150 11.57 6.16 -11.00
C ASN A 150 12.11 7.56 -10.67
N LEU A 151 12.33 7.90 -9.42
CA LEU A 151 12.94 9.17 -9.04
C LEU A 151 14.38 9.29 -9.55
N LYS A 152 15.16 8.21 -9.46
CA LYS A 152 16.51 8.16 -10.04
C LYS A 152 16.51 8.42 -11.54
N SER A 153 15.58 7.77 -12.27
CA SER A 153 15.49 7.93 -13.73
C SER A 153 15.19 9.37 -14.16
N LEU A 154 14.58 10.17 -13.29
CA LEU A 154 14.26 11.58 -13.55
C LEU A 154 15.44 12.55 -13.31
N LYS A 155 16.42 12.16 -12.50
CA LYS A 155 17.59 13.01 -12.19
C LYS A 155 18.67 12.99 -13.26
N PHE A 156 18.68 11.96 -14.11
CA PHE A 156 19.72 11.75 -15.13
C PHE A 156 19.28 12.14 -16.54
N LYS A 157 18.18 12.88 -16.69
CA LYS A 157 17.72 13.47 -17.95
C LYS A 157 17.68 15.00 -17.81
#